data_ddfae27c3f6ff20f81eb92737ea1e619
#
_entry.id   ddfae27c3f6ff20f81eb92737ea1e619
#
_cell.length_a   1.000
_cell.length_b   1.000
_cell.length_c   1.000
_cell.angle_alpha   90.00
_cell.angle_beta   90.00
_cell.angle_gamma   90.00
#
_symmetry.space_group_name_H-M   'P 1'
#
loop_
_entity.id
_entity.type
_entity.pdbx_description
1 polymer ?
#
loop_
_entity_poly.entity_id
_entity_poly.type
_entity_poly.pdbx_seq_one_letter_code
_entity_poly.pdbx_strand_id
1 'polypeptide(L)'
;MKDGMEIVKGLKKKQFSYKELVKEVSQKVAKLNPELNAFVTFETDQPIKDEAPILKDEQPLSGLPFPLKMLGQEKQGWLATSGSKLFQTHRSSRNSNFVSQVEKIGLIPLGQTNAPEFGFKNITDPQLYGPAKNPWNLAHSPGGSSGGAAAVVASGILPIAGASDGGGSIRIPASFCGLIGLKPSRGTMPVGPHAWRGWQGAAIDFGLTISMRDTKALFAGLRSIHSGAPYQVSPAEWQEHPPKKRLKIAVCTESPIHTKISDEARQAVTNAVTFLAQEGQEIIEINYPLDGRALIQSYYQMNGAETASMIHSIESGLGRPVAQNELEPISWVLLEYGKKVSAANYIQSLHVWDHAAITMEELFQTVDLFLSPTTAFTAPEISTDLQSDEIRAKMAGINECNEQESLAVISEMFEESLKITPYTQLANLTGQPAISLPTHISEEGLPLGIQFMAARGREDLLFQIGEIFENHQKFYLPPSYQQ
;
A
#
# COMPACT_ATOMS: atom_id res chain seq x y z
N MET A 1 -14.71 8.26 18.44
CA MET A 1 -13.74 8.25 17.32
C MET A 1 -14.31 9.04 16.16
N LYS A 2 -13.56 10.00 15.61
CA LYS A 2 -14.00 10.76 14.43
C LYS A 2 -13.29 10.19 13.19
N ASP A 3 -13.96 9.28 12.50
CA ASP A 3 -13.53 8.84 11.18
C ASP A 3 -13.97 9.81 10.08
N GLY A 4 -13.68 9.51 8.81
CA GLY A 4 -13.97 10.41 7.69
C GLY A 4 -15.44 10.73 7.53
N MET A 5 -16.30 9.70 7.63
CA MET A 5 -17.76 9.90 7.53
C MET A 5 -18.32 10.74 8.68
N GLU A 6 -17.79 10.62 9.89
CA GLU A 6 -18.22 11.45 11.02
C GLU A 6 -17.78 12.93 10.84
N ILE A 7 -16.57 13.16 10.27
CA ILE A 7 -16.12 14.52 9.92
C ILE A 7 -17.07 15.12 8.87
N VAL A 8 -17.36 14.39 7.79
CA VAL A 8 -18.28 14.88 6.73
C VAL A 8 -19.67 15.14 7.28
N LYS A 9 -20.17 14.30 8.17
CA LYS A 9 -21.45 14.53 8.84
C LYS A 9 -21.45 15.82 9.67
N GLY A 10 -20.33 16.14 10.33
CA GLY A 10 -20.13 17.42 11.04
C GLY A 10 -20.19 18.61 10.09
N LEU A 11 -19.49 18.53 8.94
CA LEU A 11 -19.53 19.56 7.89
C LEU A 11 -20.97 19.75 7.34
N LYS A 12 -21.67 18.67 6.99
CA LYS A 12 -23.08 18.73 6.51
C LYS A 12 -24.04 19.33 7.53
N LYS A 13 -23.82 19.06 8.81
CA LYS A 13 -24.61 19.63 9.92
C LYS A 13 -24.16 21.04 10.32
N LYS A 14 -23.13 21.62 9.65
CA LYS A 14 -22.56 22.93 9.97
C LYS A 14 -22.08 23.05 11.41
N GLN A 15 -21.62 21.95 12.01
CA GLN A 15 -21.01 21.95 13.34
C GLN A 15 -19.65 22.68 13.33
N PHE A 16 -19.00 22.69 12.20
CA PHE A 16 -17.80 23.45 11.88
C PHE A 16 -17.74 23.65 10.34
N SER A 17 -17.03 24.69 9.91
CA SER A 17 -16.81 24.99 8.51
C SER A 17 -15.64 24.22 7.92
N TYR A 18 -15.56 24.13 6.59
CA TYR A 18 -14.40 23.56 5.91
C TYR A 18 -13.11 24.33 6.26
N LYS A 19 -13.19 25.65 6.37
CA LYS A 19 -12.06 26.51 6.75
C LYS A 19 -11.53 26.16 8.16
N GLU A 20 -12.42 25.92 9.12
CA GLU A 20 -12.04 25.49 10.48
C GLU A 20 -11.41 24.10 10.45
N LEU A 21 -11.96 23.16 9.67
CA LEU A 21 -11.36 21.82 9.50
C LEU A 21 -9.93 21.92 8.93
N VAL A 22 -9.74 22.65 7.82
CA VAL A 22 -8.40 22.78 7.21
C VAL A 22 -7.44 23.51 8.15
N LYS A 23 -7.91 24.51 8.91
CA LYS A 23 -7.10 25.18 9.95
C LYS A 23 -6.66 24.19 11.03
N GLU A 24 -7.56 23.34 11.53
CA GLU A 24 -7.22 22.31 12.52
C GLU A 24 -6.17 21.33 11.94
N VAL A 25 -6.38 20.84 10.72
CA VAL A 25 -5.43 19.97 10.01
C VAL A 25 -4.07 20.65 9.87
N SER A 26 -4.02 21.90 9.44
CA SER A 26 -2.78 22.68 9.30
C SER A 26 -2.03 22.85 10.63
N GLN A 27 -2.76 23.08 11.71
CA GLN A 27 -2.17 23.16 13.05
C GLN A 27 -1.58 21.82 13.50
N LYS A 28 -2.28 20.70 13.23
CA LYS A 28 -1.75 19.37 13.52
C LYS A 28 -0.51 19.06 12.69
N VAL A 29 -0.52 19.38 11.39
CA VAL A 29 0.65 19.21 10.53
C VAL A 29 1.83 20.04 11.03
N ALA A 30 1.65 21.32 11.32
CA ALA A 30 2.71 22.19 11.84
C ALA A 30 3.31 21.66 13.15
N LYS A 31 2.50 21.03 14.00
CA LYS A 31 2.92 20.47 15.29
C LYS A 31 3.63 19.13 15.14
N LEU A 32 3.10 18.21 14.32
CA LEU A 32 3.51 16.80 14.31
C LEU A 32 4.49 16.46 13.17
N ASN A 33 4.37 17.13 12.02
CA ASN A 33 5.16 16.78 10.84
C ASN A 33 6.68 17.01 11.00
N PRO A 34 7.17 17.99 11.77
CA PRO A 34 8.62 18.14 12.01
C PRO A 34 9.28 16.88 12.59
N GLU A 35 8.55 16.09 13.38
CA GLU A 35 9.05 14.83 13.93
C GLU A 35 8.69 13.64 13.04
N LEU A 36 7.47 13.59 12.49
CA LEU A 36 6.97 12.46 11.72
C LEU A 36 7.53 12.38 10.31
N ASN A 37 7.86 13.51 9.71
CA ASN A 37 8.23 13.61 8.29
C ASN A 37 7.25 12.87 7.36
N ALA A 38 5.96 12.98 7.71
CA ALA A 38 4.86 12.30 7.03
C ALA A 38 4.42 13.02 5.74
N PHE A 39 4.37 14.36 5.78
CA PHE A 39 4.15 15.20 4.60
C PHE A 39 5.48 15.73 4.07
N VAL A 40 5.65 15.66 2.76
CA VAL A 40 6.79 16.27 2.04
C VAL A 40 6.40 17.58 1.35
N THR A 41 5.11 17.76 1.05
CA THR A 41 4.52 19.05 0.66
C THR A 41 3.21 19.23 1.39
N PHE A 42 3.04 20.38 2.00
CA PHE A 42 1.79 20.80 2.63
C PHE A 42 1.69 22.30 2.49
N GLU A 43 0.97 22.75 1.47
CA GLU A 43 0.80 24.18 1.20
C GLU A 43 -0.41 24.70 2.00
N THR A 44 -0.12 25.43 3.07
CA THR A 44 -1.14 26.16 3.85
C THR A 44 -1.62 27.42 3.14
N ASP A 45 -0.86 27.91 2.15
CA ASP A 45 -1.06 29.19 1.49
C ASP A 45 -1.84 29.10 0.16
N GLN A 46 -2.24 27.90 -0.27
CA GLN A 46 -3.30 27.87 -1.28
C GLN A 46 -4.51 28.55 -0.65
N PRO A 47 -5.09 29.58 -1.31
CA PRO A 47 -6.28 30.24 -0.78
C PRO A 47 -7.30 29.12 -0.54
N ILE A 48 -7.53 28.83 0.75
CA ILE A 48 -8.68 28.02 1.17
C ILE A 48 -9.82 28.82 0.53
N LYS A 49 -10.35 28.33 -0.60
CA LYS A 49 -11.46 28.99 -1.25
C LYS A 49 -12.49 29.19 -0.17
N ASP A 50 -12.87 30.43 0.10
CA ASP A 50 -13.87 30.74 1.13
C ASP A 50 -15.22 30.08 0.82
N GLU A 51 -15.38 29.60 -0.40
CA GLU A 51 -16.49 28.76 -0.81
C GLU A 51 -16.31 27.35 -0.24
N ALA A 52 -17.20 26.99 0.68
CA ALA A 52 -17.33 25.63 1.16
C ALA A 52 -17.43 24.68 -0.06
N PRO A 53 -16.70 23.56 -0.08
CA PRO A 53 -16.81 22.61 -1.17
C PRO A 53 -18.28 22.22 -1.35
N ILE A 54 -18.73 22.09 -2.58
CA ILE A 54 -20.08 21.59 -2.87
C ILE A 54 -20.13 20.15 -2.36
N LEU A 55 -20.78 19.95 -1.22
CA LEU A 55 -20.95 18.62 -0.66
C LEU A 55 -21.92 17.83 -1.54
N LYS A 56 -21.47 16.71 -2.07
CA LYS A 56 -22.30 15.81 -2.88
C LYS A 56 -23.03 14.87 -1.93
N ASP A 57 -24.36 14.96 -1.88
CA ASP A 57 -25.16 14.19 -0.93
C ASP A 57 -25.02 12.67 -1.11
N GLU A 58 -24.86 12.22 -2.34
CA GLU A 58 -24.68 10.80 -2.68
C GLU A 58 -23.25 10.28 -2.41
N GLN A 59 -22.32 11.16 -2.04
CA GLN A 59 -20.92 10.78 -1.77
C GLN A 59 -20.61 10.93 -0.28
N PRO A 60 -20.47 9.81 0.45
CA PRO A 60 -20.31 9.84 1.91
C PRO A 60 -19.09 10.58 2.41
N LEU A 61 -18.00 10.63 1.61
CA LEU A 61 -16.72 11.27 1.94
C LEU A 61 -16.53 12.64 1.29
N SER A 62 -17.54 13.17 0.61
CA SER A 62 -17.46 14.47 -0.08
C SER A 62 -17.15 15.61 0.90
N GLY A 63 -16.16 16.44 0.58
CA GLY A 63 -15.67 17.54 1.40
C GLY A 63 -14.56 17.16 2.37
N LEU A 64 -14.16 15.90 2.46
CA LEU A 64 -13.05 15.48 3.30
C LEU A 64 -11.70 15.80 2.64
N PRO A 65 -10.74 16.44 3.35
CA PRO A 65 -9.37 16.55 2.88
C PRO A 65 -8.72 15.17 2.68
N PHE A 66 -7.98 15.02 1.56
CA PHE A 66 -7.39 13.75 1.16
C PHE A 66 -5.92 13.96 0.77
N PRO A 67 -4.96 13.63 1.65
CA PRO A 67 -3.55 13.66 1.30
C PRO A 67 -3.24 12.68 0.18
N LEU A 68 -2.46 13.11 -0.82
CA LEU A 68 -2.02 12.27 -1.91
C LEU A 68 -0.65 11.65 -1.58
N LYS A 69 -0.40 10.43 -2.01
CA LYS A 69 0.94 9.85 -1.96
C LYS A 69 1.84 10.52 -3.00
N MET A 70 3.10 10.84 -2.65
CA MET A 70 4.09 11.44 -3.58
C MET A 70 4.46 10.51 -4.76
N LEU A 71 3.91 9.30 -4.82
CA LEU A 71 4.14 8.32 -5.87
C LEU A 71 2.81 7.90 -6.52
N GLY A 72 2.68 8.10 -7.84
CA GLY A 72 1.56 7.62 -8.66
C GLY A 72 0.28 8.47 -8.56
N GLN A 73 0.04 9.18 -7.45
CA GLN A 73 -1.14 10.00 -7.23
C GLN A 73 -0.87 11.46 -7.63
N GLU A 74 -0.63 11.66 -8.92
CA GLU A 74 -0.20 12.95 -9.45
C GLU A 74 -1.36 13.92 -9.62
N LYS A 75 -1.18 15.14 -9.12
CA LYS A 75 -2.06 16.28 -9.33
C LYS A 75 -1.39 17.34 -10.19
N GLN A 76 -2.12 17.85 -11.19
CA GLN A 76 -1.62 18.89 -12.11
C GLN A 76 -1.05 20.08 -11.33
N GLY A 77 0.15 20.50 -11.70
CA GLY A 77 0.89 21.61 -11.08
C GLY A 77 1.61 21.29 -9.78
N TRP A 78 1.34 20.13 -9.15
CA TRP A 78 2.00 19.69 -7.91
C TRP A 78 3.32 18.98 -8.22
N LEU A 79 4.20 18.89 -7.22
CA LEU A 79 5.43 18.10 -7.33
C LEU A 79 5.10 16.65 -7.65
N ALA A 80 5.91 16.04 -8.51
CA ALA A 80 5.80 14.65 -8.93
C ALA A 80 7.19 13.98 -8.87
N THR A 81 7.77 13.99 -7.67
CA THR A 81 9.16 13.57 -7.45
C THR A 81 9.33 12.05 -7.37
N SER A 82 8.27 11.31 -7.05
CA SER A 82 8.33 9.86 -6.76
C SER A 82 9.41 9.51 -5.74
N GLY A 83 9.73 10.41 -4.79
CA GLY A 83 10.79 10.25 -3.80
C GLY A 83 12.22 10.33 -4.35
N SER A 84 12.40 10.62 -5.63
CA SER A 84 13.70 10.63 -6.33
C SER A 84 14.31 12.03 -6.44
N LYS A 85 15.62 12.13 -6.23
CA LYS A 85 16.41 13.34 -6.50
C LYS A 85 16.35 13.74 -7.98
N LEU A 86 16.23 12.76 -8.87
CA LEU A 86 16.12 12.97 -10.32
C LEU A 86 14.96 13.89 -10.69
N PHE A 87 13.87 13.85 -9.90
CA PHE A 87 12.65 14.60 -10.11
C PHE A 87 12.36 15.68 -9.05
N GLN A 88 13.33 16.09 -8.26
CA GLN A 88 13.12 16.97 -7.09
C GLN A 88 12.34 18.27 -7.39
N THR A 89 12.40 18.76 -8.63
CA THR A 89 11.68 19.99 -9.08
C THR A 89 10.60 19.70 -10.10
N HIS A 90 10.42 18.44 -10.49
CA HIS A 90 9.44 18.07 -11.51
C HIS A 90 8.00 18.28 -10.99
N ARG A 91 7.14 18.86 -11.84
CA ARG A 91 5.71 19.04 -11.56
C ARG A 91 4.88 18.31 -12.60
N SER A 92 3.82 17.67 -12.16
CA SER A 92 2.93 16.96 -13.08
C SER A 92 2.18 17.95 -13.98
N SER A 93 2.13 17.63 -15.28
CA SER A 93 1.41 18.42 -16.28
C SER A 93 -0.11 18.16 -16.29
N ARG A 94 -0.56 17.09 -15.63
CA ARG A 94 -1.97 16.66 -15.58
C ARG A 94 -2.25 15.79 -14.35
N ASN A 95 -3.53 15.63 -14.02
CA ASN A 95 -3.94 14.67 -12.99
C ASN A 95 -3.76 13.22 -13.45
N SER A 96 -3.40 12.33 -12.54
CA SER A 96 -3.65 10.90 -12.74
C SER A 96 -5.17 10.64 -12.75
N ASN A 97 -5.61 9.55 -13.39
CA ASN A 97 -7.02 9.19 -13.40
C ASN A 97 -7.54 8.89 -11.99
N PHE A 98 -6.68 8.38 -11.10
CA PHE A 98 -7.00 8.19 -9.69
C PHE A 98 -7.32 9.52 -9.01
N VAL A 99 -6.46 10.53 -9.15
CA VAL A 99 -6.70 11.88 -8.58
C VAL A 99 -7.94 12.53 -9.17
N SER A 100 -8.17 12.37 -10.48
CA SER A 100 -9.40 12.84 -11.12
C SER A 100 -10.66 12.18 -10.53
N GLN A 101 -10.60 10.89 -10.19
CA GLN A 101 -11.71 10.21 -9.52
C GLN A 101 -11.86 10.65 -8.06
N VAL A 102 -10.76 10.87 -7.33
CA VAL A 102 -10.76 11.45 -5.98
C VAL A 102 -11.53 12.78 -5.97
N GLU A 103 -11.20 13.69 -6.89
CA GLU A 103 -11.91 14.97 -7.01
C GLU A 103 -13.36 14.80 -7.47
N LYS A 104 -13.63 13.85 -8.36
CA LYS A 104 -14.99 13.55 -8.84
C LYS A 104 -15.92 13.10 -7.74
N ILE A 105 -15.46 12.31 -6.77
CA ILE A 105 -16.26 11.89 -5.61
C ILE A 105 -16.31 12.95 -4.49
N GLY A 106 -15.68 14.11 -4.72
CA GLY A 106 -15.73 15.26 -3.81
C GLY A 106 -14.72 15.22 -2.67
N LEU A 107 -13.76 14.31 -2.67
CA LEU A 107 -12.58 14.38 -1.81
C LEU A 107 -11.69 15.53 -2.28
N ILE A 108 -11.01 16.19 -1.34
CA ILE A 108 -10.24 17.40 -1.61
C ILE A 108 -8.75 17.12 -1.41
N PRO A 109 -7.94 17.03 -2.49
CA PRO A 109 -6.51 16.83 -2.36
C PRO A 109 -5.88 17.88 -1.43
N LEU A 110 -5.11 17.45 -0.43
CA LEU A 110 -4.47 18.32 0.55
C LEU A 110 -3.09 17.78 0.96
N GLY A 111 -2.03 18.34 0.36
CA GLY A 111 -0.66 17.92 0.62
C GLY A 111 -0.28 16.58 0.01
N GLN A 112 1.02 16.26 0.10
CA GLN A 112 1.59 15.03 -0.44
C GLN A 112 2.43 14.32 0.62
N THR A 113 2.19 13.03 0.79
CA THR A 113 2.82 12.21 1.82
C THR A 113 4.09 11.54 1.33
N ASN A 114 5.04 11.32 2.25
CA ASN A 114 6.35 10.77 2.01
C ASN A 114 6.28 9.32 1.49
N ALA A 115 7.15 8.99 0.54
CA ALA A 115 7.32 7.67 -0.06
C ALA A 115 8.77 7.44 -0.46
N PRO A 116 9.32 6.22 -0.40
CA PRO A 116 10.67 5.92 -0.88
C PRO A 116 10.76 6.05 -2.40
N GLU A 117 11.97 6.22 -2.91
CA GLU A 117 12.23 6.37 -4.34
C GLU A 117 11.56 5.26 -5.16
N PHE A 118 10.68 5.66 -6.11
CA PHE A 118 9.88 4.79 -6.98
C PHE A 118 9.07 3.69 -6.27
N GLY A 119 9.01 3.72 -4.93
CA GLY A 119 8.26 2.74 -4.14
C GLY A 119 8.93 1.39 -3.98
N PHE A 120 10.21 1.25 -4.24
CA PHE A 120 10.92 -0.04 -4.23
C PHE A 120 11.19 -0.62 -2.84
N LYS A 121 10.98 0.16 -1.76
CA LYS A 121 11.23 -0.29 -0.39
C LYS A 121 9.94 -0.51 0.39
N ASN A 122 9.98 -1.44 1.35
CA ASN A 122 8.93 -1.70 2.33
C ASN A 122 9.04 -0.83 3.59
N ILE A 123 9.97 0.13 3.59
CA ILE A 123 10.14 1.23 4.54
C ILE A 123 10.13 2.55 3.79
N THR A 124 9.91 3.67 4.50
CA THR A 124 9.82 5.00 3.87
C THR A 124 10.98 5.88 4.36
N ASP A 125 12.07 5.87 3.60
CA ASP A 125 13.34 6.54 3.91
C ASP A 125 14.03 7.08 2.65
N PRO A 126 13.33 7.85 1.78
CA PRO A 126 13.96 8.37 0.57
C PRO A 126 15.12 9.30 0.90
N GLN A 127 16.22 9.23 0.12
CA GLN A 127 17.32 10.16 0.29
C GLN A 127 16.93 11.64 0.06
N LEU A 128 15.89 11.88 -0.75
CA LEU A 128 15.42 13.23 -1.05
C LEU A 128 14.77 13.91 0.17
N TYR A 129 13.97 13.17 0.94
CA TYR A 129 13.15 13.71 2.02
C TYR A 129 13.52 13.20 3.41
N GLY A 130 14.31 12.13 3.49
CA GLY A 130 14.62 11.44 4.74
C GLY A 130 13.47 10.54 5.23
N PRO A 131 13.71 9.81 6.35
CA PRO A 131 12.78 8.80 6.83
C PRO A 131 11.49 9.41 7.39
N ALA A 132 10.36 8.79 7.07
CA ALA A 132 9.12 8.97 7.83
C ALA A 132 9.18 8.14 9.12
N LYS A 133 8.47 8.60 10.17
CA LYS A 133 8.49 7.96 11.49
C LYS A 133 7.12 7.45 11.90
N ASN A 134 7.12 6.35 12.65
CA ASN A 134 5.92 5.70 13.13
C ASN A 134 5.33 6.44 14.35
N PRO A 135 4.06 6.89 14.32
CA PRO A 135 3.44 7.58 15.46
C PRO A 135 3.31 6.73 16.73
N TRP A 136 3.38 5.41 16.64
CA TRP A 136 3.40 4.53 17.81
C TRP A 136 4.74 4.60 18.55
N ASN A 137 5.83 4.68 17.81
CA ASN A 137 7.19 4.84 18.34
C ASN A 137 8.06 5.50 17.27
N LEU A 138 8.53 6.72 17.53
CA LEU A 138 9.29 7.53 16.57
C LEU A 138 10.66 6.94 16.18
N ALA A 139 11.15 5.93 16.90
CA ALA A 139 12.36 5.18 16.53
C ALA A 139 12.10 4.15 15.42
N HIS A 140 10.84 3.85 15.13
CA HIS A 140 10.44 2.79 14.19
C HIS A 140 9.91 3.35 12.87
N SER A 141 10.03 2.54 11.82
CA SER A 141 9.49 2.85 10.48
C SER A 141 7.96 2.74 10.47
N PRO A 142 7.21 3.62 9.80
CA PRO A 142 5.79 3.44 9.56
C PRO A 142 5.50 2.41 8.45
N GLY A 143 6.54 1.73 7.95
CA GLY A 143 6.45 0.87 6.78
C GLY A 143 6.58 1.63 5.47
N GLY A 144 6.36 0.94 4.37
CA GLY A 144 6.48 1.49 3.01
C GLY A 144 5.77 0.62 1.96
N SER A 145 5.61 1.20 0.82
CA SER A 145 6.07 2.53 0.39
C SER A 145 5.09 3.68 0.73
N SER A 146 3.94 3.43 1.36
CA SER A 146 2.98 4.48 1.77
C SER A 146 3.14 4.87 3.26
N GLY A 147 4.38 4.93 3.76
CA GLY A 147 4.62 5.19 5.19
C GLY A 147 4.25 6.60 5.63
N GLY A 148 4.45 7.62 4.77
CA GLY A 148 3.97 8.96 5.06
C GLY A 148 2.45 9.02 5.22
N ALA A 149 1.69 8.34 4.37
CA ALA A 149 0.23 8.23 4.48
C ALA A 149 -0.19 7.53 5.78
N ALA A 150 0.49 6.42 6.12
CA ALA A 150 0.22 5.73 7.38
C ALA A 150 0.52 6.60 8.61
N ALA A 151 1.62 7.34 8.59
CA ALA A 151 1.97 8.26 9.66
C ALA A 151 0.94 9.40 9.83
N VAL A 152 0.41 9.93 8.70
CA VAL A 152 -0.68 10.93 8.73
C VAL A 152 -1.93 10.35 9.39
N VAL A 153 -2.34 9.15 8.99
CA VAL A 153 -3.55 8.55 9.53
C VAL A 153 -3.34 8.15 10.99
N ALA A 154 -2.26 7.45 11.31
CA ALA A 154 -2.01 6.97 12.68
C ALA A 154 -1.79 8.10 13.70
N SER A 155 -1.28 9.27 13.28
CA SER A 155 -1.15 10.43 14.16
C SER A 155 -2.45 11.20 14.39
N GLY A 156 -3.55 10.86 13.74
CA GLY A 156 -4.83 11.56 13.87
C GLY A 156 -4.86 12.92 13.17
N ILE A 157 -3.95 13.19 12.25
CA ILE A 157 -4.00 14.41 11.42
C ILE A 157 -5.23 14.34 10.52
N LEU A 158 -5.41 13.25 9.80
CA LEU A 158 -6.60 12.94 8.99
C LEU A 158 -6.90 11.44 9.09
N PRO A 159 -8.18 11.03 9.06
CA PRO A 159 -8.56 9.61 9.22
C PRO A 159 -8.39 8.78 7.95
N ILE A 160 -8.11 9.40 6.82
CA ILE A 160 -7.93 8.76 5.52
C ILE A 160 -6.78 9.43 4.79
N ALA A 161 -5.95 8.68 4.09
CA ALA A 161 -4.91 9.19 3.20
C ALA A 161 -4.73 8.29 1.99
N GLY A 162 -4.38 8.88 0.85
CA GLY A 162 -4.06 8.16 -0.38
C GLY A 162 -2.80 7.30 -0.23
N ALA A 163 -2.87 6.09 -0.78
CA ALA A 163 -1.81 5.10 -0.73
C ALA A 163 -1.82 4.24 -2.00
N SER A 164 -0.73 3.54 -2.28
CA SER A 164 -0.66 2.57 -3.39
C SER A 164 0.05 1.29 -2.94
N ASP A 165 -0.23 0.18 -3.62
CA ASP A 165 0.25 -1.16 -3.25
C ASP A 165 0.70 -1.93 -4.49
N GLY A 166 2.00 -2.13 -4.62
CA GLY A 166 2.61 -2.91 -5.71
C GLY A 166 3.25 -4.23 -5.25
N GLY A 167 3.46 -4.38 -3.94
CA GLY A 167 4.01 -5.57 -3.29
C GLY A 167 3.65 -5.63 -1.80
N GLY A 168 2.68 -4.80 -1.37
CA GLY A 168 2.27 -4.69 0.03
C GLY A 168 2.22 -3.25 0.55
N SER A 169 2.44 -2.26 -0.29
CA SER A 169 2.69 -0.88 0.15
C SER A 169 1.47 -0.10 0.70
N ILE A 170 0.29 -0.69 0.76
CA ILE A 170 -0.86 -0.28 1.60
C ILE A 170 -0.87 -1.12 2.87
N ARG A 171 -0.77 -2.44 2.73
CA ARG A 171 -0.99 -3.41 3.81
C ARG A 171 0.14 -3.44 4.83
N ILE A 172 1.40 -3.31 4.39
CA ILE A 172 2.57 -3.23 5.27
C ILE A 172 2.49 -2.00 6.19
N PRO A 173 2.31 -0.77 5.67
CA PRO A 173 2.12 0.39 6.54
C PRO A 173 0.87 0.29 7.42
N ALA A 174 -0.22 -0.33 6.93
CA ALA A 174 -1.40 -0.59 7.76
C ALA A 174 -1.07 -1.50 8.94
N SER A 175 -0.31 -2.59 8.73
CA SER A 175 0.14 -3.50 9.78
C SER A 175 1.00 -2.78 10.82
N PHE A 176 1.99 -2.01 10.39
CA PHE A 176 2.96 -1.35 11.27
C PHE A 176 2.39 -0.14 12.02
N CYS A 177 1.30 0.43 11.53
CA CYS A 177 0.70 1.63 12.13
C CYS A 177 -0.69 1.39 12.74
N GLY A 178 -1.18 0.14 12.82
CA GLY A 178 -2.47 -0.16 13.42
C GLY A 178 -3.66 0.40 12.63
N LEU A 179 -3.64 0.27 11.31
CA LEU A 179 -4.62 0.82 10.39
C LEU A 179 -5.32 -0.28 9.57
N ILE A 180 -6.38 0.11 8.88
CA ILE A 180 -7.02 -0.73 7.87
C ILE A 180 -6.41 -0.42 6.50
N GLY A 181 -5.86 -1.45 5.85
CA GLY A 181 -5.25 -1.34 4.52
C GLY A 181 -5.86 -2.33 3.53
N LEU A 182 -6.75 -1.85 2.67
CA LEU A 182 -7.30 -2.65 1.57
C LEU A 182 -6.46 -2.48 0.31
N LYS A 183 -6.02 -3.59 -0.27
CA LYS A 183 -5.58 -3.70 -1.66
C LYS A 183 -6.75 -4.25 -2.48
N PRO A 184 -7.43 -3.45 -3.30
CA PRO A 184 -8.53 -3.93 -4.13
C PRO A 184 -8.10 -4.96 -5.19
N SER A 185 -9.06 -5.62 -5.81
CA SER A 185 -8.83 -6.48 -6.98
C SER A 185 -8.19 -5.71 -8.13
N ARG A 186 -7.27 -6.36 -8.86
CA ARG A 186 -6.71 -5.81 -10.10
C ARG A 186 -7.83 -5.43 -11.06
N GLY A 187 -7.80 -4.20 -11.56
CA GLY A 187 -8.78 -3.70 -12.53
C GLY A 187 -10.01 -3.02 -11.93
N THR A 188 -10.10 -2.83 -10.61
CA THR A 188 -11.21 -2.12 -9.97
C THR A 188 -10.96 -0.62 -9.81
N MET A 189 -9.69 -0.20 -9.70
CA MET A 189 -9.31 1.19 -9.47
C MET A 189 -8.89 1.90 -10.75
N PRO A 190 -9.00 3.24 -10.81
CA PRO A 190 -8.53 4.03 -11.93
C PRO A 190 -7.04 3.84 -12.18
N VAL A 191 -6.64 3.64 -13.44
CA VAL A 191 -5.24 3.58 -13.89
C VAL A 191 -4.98 4.60 -14.99
N GLY A 192 -3.72 5.00 -15.20
CA GLY A 192 -3.32 5.95 -16.22
C GLY A 192 -3.50 7.41 -15.79
N PRO A 193 -3.28 8.37 -16.71
CA PRO A 193 -2.86 8.18 -18.10
C PRO A 193 -1.34 7.97 -18.28
N HIS A 194 -0.53 8.12 -17.23
CA HIS A 194 0.93 7.96 -17.31
C HIS A 194 1.35 6.49 -17.38
N ALA A 195 0.71 5.61 -16.58
CA ALA A 195 0.96 4.18 -16.56
C ALA A 195 -0.37 3.40 -16.56
N TRP A 196 -0.62 2.65 -17.63
CA TRP A 196 -1.84 1.83 -17.77
C TRP A 196 -1.69 0.43 -17.20
N ARG A 197 -0.47 -0.07 -17.11
CA ARG A 197 -0.13 -1.42 -16.65
C ARG A 197 0.75 -1.44 -15.41
N GLY A 198 0.81 -0.40 -14.61
CA GLY A 198 1.76 -0.27 -13.50
C GLY A 198 2.21 -1.62 -12.90
N TRP A 199 3.46 -1.99 -13.14
CA TRP A 199 4.02 -3.31 -12.81
C TRP A 199 3.15 -4.48 -13.28
N GLN A 200 2.73 -4.46 -14.54
CA GLN A 200 1.83 -5.46 -15.15
C GLN A 200 0.53 -5.66 -14.36
N GLY A 201 0.02 -4.58 -13.76
CA GLY A 201 -1.20 -4.59 -12.96
C GLY A 201 -1.00 -5.11 -11.52
N ALA A 202 0.23 -5.33 -11.07
CA ALA A 202 0.51 -5.59 -9.65
C ALA A 202 0.31 -4.35 -8.79
N ALA A 203 0.61 -3.16 -9.32
CA ALA A 203 0.43 -1.89 -8.62
C ALA A 203 -1.02 -1.39 -8.72
N ILE A 204 -1.57 -0.96 -7.60
CA ILE A 204 -2.92 -0.42 -7.48
C ILE A 204 -2.93 0.77 -6.51
N ASP A 205 -3.68 1.83 -6.85
CA ASP A 205 -3.93 2.96 -5.99
C ASP A 205 -5.18 2.76 -5.14
N PHE A 206 -5.13 3.20 -3.88
CA PHE A 206 -6.28 3.25 -2.98
C PHE A 206 -6.00 4.21 -1.81
N GLY A 207 -6.29 3.81 -0.57
CA GLY A 207 -6.06 4.60 0.64
C GLY A 207 -5.90 3.75 1.89
N LEU A 208 -5.45 4.41 2.96
CA LEU A 208 -5.43 3.90 4.33
C LEU A 208 -6.56 4.54 5.12
N THR A 209 -7.19 3.79 6.02
CA THR A 209 -8.35 4.23 6.80
C THR A 209 -8.27 3.70 8.23
N ILE A 210 -9.20 4.16 9.10
CA ILE A 210 -9.33 3.70 10.49
C ILE A 210 -10.66 3.01 10.79
N SER A 211 -11.60 2.97 9.82
CA SER A 211 -12.90 2.31 9.99
C SER A 211 -13.31 1.55 8.75
N MET A 212 -14.06 0.47 8.93
CA MET A 212 -14.58 -0.31 7.80
C MET A 212 -15.59 0.49 6.98
N ARG A 213 -16.38 1.35 7.58
CA ARG A 213 -17.33 2.19 6.83
C ARG A 213 -16.63 3.19 5.92
N ASP A 214 -15.50 3.80 6.34
CA ASP A 214 -14.70 4.67 5.49
C ASP A 214 -14.05 3.87 4.36
N THR A 215 -13.53 2.66 4.66
CA THR A 215 -12.93 1.76 3.65
C THR A 215 -13.94 1.41 2.57
N LYS A 216 -15.17 1.01 2.95
CA LYS A 216 -16.27 0.68 2.03
C LYS A 216 -16.69 1.90 1.19
N ALA A 217 -16.86 3.06 1.84
CA ALA A 217 -17.24 4.30 1.15
C ALA A 217 -16.17 4.74 0.15
N LEU A 218 -14.89 4.65 0.53
CA LEU A 218 -13.77 4.97 -0.34
C LEU A 218 -13.70 4.01 -1.54
N PHE A 219 -13.85 2.70 -1.31
CA PHE A 219 -13.89 1.70 -2.37
C PHE A 219 -15.05 1.95 -3.35
N ALA A 220 -16.26 2.13 -2.84
CA ALA A 220 -17.43 2.39 -3.66
C ALA A 220 -17.29 3.66 -4.52
N GLY A 221 -16.68 4.71 -3.96
CA GLY A 221 -16.47 5.98 -4.67
C GLY A 221 -15.34 5.94 -5.69
N LEU A 222 -14.24 5.23 -5.40
CA LEU A 222 -13.05 5.21 -6.26
C LEU A 222 -13.13 4.16 -7.36
N ARG A 223 -13.85 3.04 -7.16
CA ARG A 223 -13.96 2.02 -8.20
C ARG A 223 -14.48 2.61 -9.50
N SER A 224 -13.80 2.34 -10.59
CA SER A 224 -14.18 2.86 -11.90
C SER A 224 -13.59 2.03 -13.02
N ILE A 225 -14.24 2.08 -14.18
CA ILE A 225 -13.75 1.46 -15.41
C ILE A 225 -13.31 2.57 -16.36
N HIS A 226 -12.17 2.35 -16.99
CA HIS A 226 -11.72 3.15 -18.12
C HIS A 226 -11.55 2.23 -19.32
N SER A 227 -12.22 2.56 -20.44
CA SER A 227 -12.25 1.70 -21.65
C SER A 227 -10.87 1.34 -22.20
N GLY A 228 -9.84 2.19 -21.97
CA GLY A 228 -8.46 1.92 -22.38
C GLY A 228 -7.64 1.10 -21.36
N ALA A 229 -8.19 0.78 -20.19
CA ALA A 229 -7.46 0.01 -19.19
C ALA A 229 -7.31 -1.46 -19.61
N PRO A 230 -6.10 -2.04 -19.54
CA PRO A 230 -5.86 -3.43 -19.96
C PRO A 230 -6.46 -4.47 -19.01
N TYR A 231 -6.63 -4.09 -17.72
CA TYR A 231 -7.25 -4.91 -16.69
C TYR A 231 -8.53 -4.23 -16.24
N GLN A 232 -9.64 -4.96 -16.25
CA GLN A 232 -10.96 -4.45 -15.89
C GLN A 232 -11.74 -5.54 -15.17
N VAL A 233 -12.48 -5.13 -14.13
CA VAL A 233 -13.49 -5.96 -13.47
C VAL A 233 -14.86 -5.50 -13.98
N SER A 234 -15.69 -6.44 -14.42
CA SER A 234 -17.03 -6.12 -14.93
C SER A 234 -17.88 -5.45 -13.85
N PRO A 235 -18.66 -4.38 -14.16
CA PRO A 235 -19.64 -3.84 -13.22
C PRO A 235 -20.64 -4.88 -12.68
N ALA A 236 -20.93 -5.92 -13.44
CA ALA A 236 -21.76 -7.03 -12.99
C ALA A 236 -21.14 -7.81 -11.82
N GLU A 237 -19.81 -7.81 -11.69
CA GLU A 237 -19.08 -8.42 -10.58
C GLU A 237 -19.08 -7.53 -9.31
N TRP A 238 -19.55 -6.28 -9.42
CA TRP A 238 -19.68 -5.36 -8.28
C TRP A 238 -21.02 -5.48 -7.56
N GLN A 239 -21.74 -6.58 -7.76
CA GLN A 239 -23.01 -6.81 -7.07
C GLN A 239 -22.75 -7.01 -5.58
N GLU A 240 -23.60 -6.38 -4.76
CA GLU A 240 -23.64 -6.66 -3.33
C GLU A 240 -24.17 -8.07 -3.12
N HIS A 241 -23.35 -8.93 -2.57
CA HIS A 241 -23.78 -10.25 -2.14
C HIS A 241 -24.30 -10.18 -0.70
N PRO A 242 -25.38 -10.88 -0.37
CA PRO A 242 -25.81 -10.96 1.02
C PRO A 242 -24.69 -11.58 1.88
N PRO A 243 -24.48 -11.05 3.10
CA PRO A 243 -23.44 -11.57 3.96
C PRO A 243 -23.65 -13.06 4.26
N LYS A 244 -22.58 -13.84 4.21
CA LYS A 244 -22.58 -15.26 4.54
C LYS A 244 -22.72 -15.42 6.05
N LYS A 245 -23.63 -16.30 6.50
CA LYS A 245 -23.77 -16.63 7.93
C LYS A 245 -22.52 -17.29 8.50
N ARG A 246 -21.83 -18.08 7.70
CA ARG A 246 -20.61 -18.80 8.06
C ARG A 246 -19.61 -18.69 6.93
N LEU A 247 -18.44 -18.14 7.24
CA LEU A 247 -17.29 -18.06 6.34
C LEU A 247 -16.39 -19.27 6.57
N LYS A 248 -15.85 -19.81 5.49
CA LYS A 248 -14.85 -20.87 5.49
C LYS A 248 -13.47 -20.25 5.23
N ILE A 249 -12.57 -20.34 6.19
CA ILE A 249 -11.32 -19.57 6.21
C ILE A 249 -10.13 -20.54 6.26
N ALA A 250 -9.33 -20.55 5.19
CA ALA A 250 -8.03 -21.21 5.18
C ALA A 250 -7.02 -20.35 5.95
N VAL A 251 -6.19 -20.96 6.77
CA VAL A 251 -5.21 -20.29 7.62
C VAL A 251 -3.82 -20.86 7.37
N CYS A 252 -2.85 -19.96 7.15
CA CYS A 252 -1.45 -20.33 7.05
C CYS A 252 -0.56 -19.31 7.76
N THR A 253 0.27 -19.77 8.68
CA THR A 253 1.28 -18.96 9.37
C THR A 253 2.70 -19.21 8.88
N GLU A 254 2.89 -20.19 7.97
CA GLU A 254 4.21 -20.46 7.40
C GLU A 254 4.70 -19.28 6.56
N SER A 255 5.98 -18.97 6.66
CA SER A 255 6.59 -17.97 5.79
C SER A 255 6.64 -18.49 4.35
N PRO A 256 6.14 -17.73 3.36
CA PRO A 256 6.21 -18.09 1.94
C PRO A 256 7.63 -18.39 1.42
N ILE A 257 8.63 -17.87 2.11
CA ILE A 257 10.05 -18.00 1.75
C ILE A 257 10.85 -18.88 2.74
N HIS A 258 10.12 -19.63 3.59
CA HIS A 258 10.69 -20.55 4.59
C HIS A 258 11.62 -19.88 5.62
N THR A 259 11.39 -18.61 5.95
CA THR A 259 12.11 -17.87 6.99
C THR A 259 11.34 -17.91 8.31
N LYS A 260 12.05 -17.60 9.41
CA LYS A 260 11.43 -17.46 10.74
C LYS A 260 10.41 -16.31 10.71
N ILE A 261 9.31 -16.49 11.40
CA ILE A 261 8.35 -15.43 11.73
C ILE A 261 8.36 -15.21 13.25
N SER A 262 7.97 -14.02 13.70
CA SER A 262 7.91 -13.70 15.13
C SER A 262 6.80 -14.47 15.84
N ASP A 263 6.94 -14.66 17.14
CA ASP A 263 5.88 -15.23 17.97
C ASP A 263 4.67 -14.29 18.02
N GLU A 264 4.88 -12.98 17.95
CA GLU A 264 3.82 -11.96 17.83
C GLU A 264 2.97 -12.15 16.57
N ALA A 265 3.59 -12.44 15.42
CA ALA A 265 2.84 -12.70 14.18
C ALA A 265 2.02 -13.99 14.27
N ARG A 266 2.56 -15.06 14.91
CA ARG A 266 1.80 -16.29 15.19
C ARG A 266 0.64 -16.02 16.14
N GLN A 267 0.90 -15.28 17.22
CA GLN A 267 -0.10 -14.95 18.22
C GLN A 267 -1.24 -14.11 17.65
N ALA A 268 -0.92 -13.15 16.76
CA ALA A 268 -1.93 -12.34 16.07
C ALA A 268 -2.92 -13.20 15.28
N VAL A 269 -2.42 -14.17 14.52
CA VAL A 269 -3.27 -15.11 13.77
C VAL A 269 -4.00 -16.07 14.71
N THR A 270 -3.35 -16.60 15.74
CA THR A 270 -3.98 -17.51 16.71
C THR A 270 -5.14 -16.83 17.45
N ASN A 271 -4.96 -15.58 17.87
CA ASN A 271 -6.02 -14.79 18.49
C ASN A 271 -7.20 -14.57 17.54
N ALA A 272 -6.93 -14.26 16.28
CA ALA A 272 -7.94 -14.09 15.25
C ALA A 272 -8.71 -15.41 14.99
N VAL A 273 -8.01 -16.52 14.85
CA VAL A 273 -8.59 -17.85 14.65
C VAL A 273 -9.49 -18.23 15.82
N THR A 274 -9.03 -18.03 17.05
CA THR A 274 -9.80 -18.33 18.28
C THR A 274 -11.09 -17.50 18.30
N PHE A 275 -10.99 -16.19 18.03
CA PHE A 275 -12.14 -15.30 17.97
C PHE A 275 -13.14 -15.73 16.87
N LEU A 276 -12.66 -15.98 15.65
CA LEU A 276 -13.50 -16.36 14.53
C LEU A 276 -14.21 -17.69 14.74
N ALA A 277 -13.55 -18.67 15.37
CA ALA A 277 -14.15 -19.95 15.73
C ALA A 277 -15.28 -19.75 16.78
N GLN A 278 -15.09 -18.85 17.76
CA GLN A 278 -16.15 -18.47 18.72
C GLN A 278 -17.33 -17.79 18.03
N GLU A 279 -17.10 -17.02 16.98
CA GLU A 279 -18.14 -16.40 16.14
C GLU A 279 -18.75 -17.39 15.12
N GLY A 280 -18.44 -18.68 15.22
CA GLY A 280 -19.02 -19.76 14.42
C GLY A 280 -18.48 -19.87 13.00
N GLN A 281 -17.36 -19.22 12.69
CA GLN A 281 -16.71 -19.37 11.39
C GLN A 281 -15.97 -20.71 11.29
N GLU A 282 -15.81 -21.23 10.08
CA GLU A 282 -15.08 -22.49 9.83
C GLU A 282 -13.61 -22.22 9.53
N ILE A 283 -12.73 -22.80 10.34
CA ILE A 283 -11.28 -22.62 10.22
C ILE A 283 -10.64 -23.90 9.66
N ILE A 284 -9.77 -23.76 8.66
CA ILE A 284 -9.05 -24.85 8.03
C ILE A 284 -7.57 -24.47 7.97
N GLU A 285 -6.74 -25.16 8.71
CA GLU A 285 -5.28 -24.98 8.60
C GLU A 285 -4.78 -25.61 7.30
N ILE A 286 -3.93 -24.89 6.58
CA ILE A 286 -3.29 -25.35 5.35
C ILE A 286 -1.81 -24.96 5.34
N ASN A 287 -1.02 -25.69 4.57
CA ASN A 287 0.33 -25.26 4.21
C ASN A 287 0.28 -24.11 3.21
N TYR A 288 1.36 -23.35 3.08
CA TYR A 288 1.42 -22.30 2.06
C TYR A 288 1.27 -22.92 0.66
N PRO A 289 0.32 -22.46 -0.19
CA PRO A 289 -0.11 -23.19 -1.37
C PRO A 289 0.81 -23.09 -2.59
N LEU A 290 1.90 -22.30 -2.50
CA LEU A 290 2.75 -21.92 -3.64
C LEU A 290 4.23 -21.96 -3.28
N ASP A 291 5.10 -22.01 -4.29
CA ASP A 291 6.52 -21.71 -4.15
C ASP A 291 6.72 -20.18 -4.04
N GLY A 292 6.81 -19.69 -2.82
CA GLY A 292 6.95 -18.25 -2.57
C GLY A 292 8.29 -17.69 -3.05
N ARG A 293 9.38 -18.49 -3.06
CA ARG A 293 10.68 -18.04 -3.56
C ARG A 293 10.65 -17.85 -5.08
N ALA A 294 10.09 -18.78 -5.82
CA ALA A 294 9.90 -18.63 -7.26
C ALA A 294 9.01 -17.42 -7.59
N LEU A 295 7.95 -17.22 -6.80
CA LEU A 295 7.06 -16.06 -6.97
C LEU A 295 7.80 -14.73 -6.73
N ILE A 296 8.62 -14.63 -5.70
CA ILE A 296 9.41 -13.42 -5.41
C ILE A 296 10.50 -13.18 -6.47
N GLN A 297 11.17 -14.21 -6.96
CA GLN A 297 12.13 -14.06 -8.06
C GLN A 297 11.47 -13.50 -9.32
N SER A 298 10.28 -14.00 -9.68
CA SER A 298 9.51 -13.47 -10.82
C SER A 298 9.11 -12.00 -10.62
N TYR A 299 8.81 -11.59 -9.38
CA TYR A 299 8.56 -10.20 -9.02
C TYR A 299 9.79 -9.31 -9.24
N TYR A 300 10.97 -9.77 -8.85
CA TYR A 300 12.22 -9.03 -9.09
C TYR A 300 12.57 -8.93 -10.58
N GLN A 301 12.33 -9.98 -11.36
CA GLN A 301 12.52 -9.95 -12.81
C GLN A 301 11.62 -8.89 -13.47
N MET A 302 10.36 -8.86 -13.11
CA MET A 302 9.43 -7.84 -13.59
C MET A 302 9.88 -6.44 -13.14
N ASN A 303 10.22 -6.25 -11.86
CA ASN A 303 10.64 -4.95 -11.33
C ASN A 303 11.88 -4.41 -12.05
N GLY A 304 12.88 -5.27 -12.32
CA GLY A 304 14.06 -4.87 -13.10
C GLY A 304 13.69 -4.39 -14.50
N ALA A 305 12.92 -5.19 -15.24
CA ALA A 305 12.53 -4.86 -16.62
C ALA A 305 11.66 -3.58 -16.68
N GLU A 306 10.68 -3.43 -15.79
CA GLU A 306 9.84 -2.22 -15.69
C GLU A 306 10.68 -0.98 -15.30
N THR A 307 11.68 -1.14 -14.42
CA THR A 307 12.59 -0.07 -14.04
C THR A 307 13.44 0.38 -15.23
N ALA A 308 14.00 -0.56 -15.99
CA ALA A 308 14.77 -0.24 -17.19
C ALA A 308 13.90 0.49 -18.23
N SER A 309 12.67 0.04 -18.45
CA SER A 309 11.72 0.69 -19.35
C SER A 309 11.34 2.10 -18.89
N MET A 310 11.09 2.28 -17.59
CA MET A 310 10.80 3.57 -16.99
C MET A 310 11.98 4.54 -17.18
N ILE A 311 13.19 4.13 -16.80
CA ILE A 311 14.37 4.99 -16.92
C ILE A 311 14.69 5.29 -18.38
N HIS A 312 14.55 4.35 -19.30
CA HIS A 312 14.70 4.60 -20.73
C HIS A 312 13.76 5.71 -21.24
N SER A 313 12.49 5.69 -20.77
CA SER A 313 11.54 6.75 -21.10
C SER A 313 11.96 8.11 -20.52
N ILE A 314 12.49 8.12 -19.30
CA ILE A 314 13.04 9.31 -18.65
C ILE A 314 14.25 9.86 -19.41
N GLU A 315 15.21 9.01 -19.76
CA GLU A 315 16.40 9.36 -20.54
C GLU A 315 16.03 9.96 -21.91
N SER A 316 15.02 9.38 -22.56
CA SER A 316 14.47 9.91 -23.82
C SER A 316 13.91 11.33 -23.64
N GLY A 317 13.22 11.58 -22.52
CA GLY A 317 12.70 12.93 -22.18
C GLY A 317 13.79 13.92 -21.80
N LEU A 318 14.87 13.47 -21.15
CA LEU A 318 16.01 14.29 -20.75
C LEU A 318 17.00 14.53 -21.90
N GLY A 319 16.99 13.72 -22.95
CA GLY A 319 17.97 13.73 -24.04
C GLY A 319 19.37 13.30 -23.62
N ARG A 320 19.51 12.62 -22.46
CA ARG A 320 20.77 12.11 -21.92
C ARG A 320 20.56 10.89 -21.03
N PRO A 321 21.60 10.06 -20.84
CA PRO A 321 21.57 8.99 -19.84
C PRO A 321 21.40 9.56 -18.41
N VAL A 322 20.77 8.75 -17.55
CA VAL A 322 20.69 8.98 -16.10
C VAL A 322 22.01 8.50 -15.47
N ALA A 323 22.62 9.33 -14.63
CA ALA A 323 23.83 8.97 -13.93
C ALA A 323 23.54 8.21 -12.62
N GLN A 324 24.46 7.35 -12.20
CA GLN A 324 24.32 6.54 -10.99
C GLN A 324 24.00 7.35 -9.73
N ASN A 325 24.64 8.52 -9.59
CA ASN A 325 24.47 9.40 -8.43
C ASN A 325 23.14 10.18 -8.43
N GLU A 326 22.34 10.09 -9.49
CA GLU A 326 20.98 10.67 -9.57
C GLU A 326 19.90 9.74 -9.03
N LEU A 327 20.24 8.45 -8.81
CA LEU A 327 19.34 7.42 -8.28
C LEU A 327 19.83 6.90 -6.93
N GLU A 328 18.91 6.36 -6.13
CA GLU A 328 19.30 5.57 -4.96
C GLU A 328 19.95 4.24 -5.40
N PRO A 329 20.85 3.64 -4.59
CA PRO A 329 21.54 2.40 -4.95
C PRO A 329 20.62 1.26 -5.39
N ILE A 330 19.48 1.09 -4.72
CA ILE A 330 18.47 0.07 -5.07
C ILE A 330 17.91 0.31 -6.47
N SER A 331 17.56 1.55 -6.79
CA SER A 331 17.03 1.92 -8.11
C SER A 331 18.05 1.71 -9.21
N TRP A 332 19.32 2.02 -8.92
CA TRP A 332 20.42 1.77 -9.86
C TRP A 332 20.62 0.27 -10.12
N VAL A 333 20.64 -0.56 -9.08
CA VAL A 333 20.78 -2.01 -9.22
C VAL A 333 19.63 -2.61 -10.04
N LEU A 334 18.39 -2.18 -9.77
CA LEU A 334 17.22 -2.62 -10.54
C LEU A 334 17.30 -2.19 -12.01
N LEU A 335 17.77 -0.97 -12.30
CA LEU A 335 18.01 -0.49 -13.66
C LEU A 335 19.05 -1.34 -14.39
N GLU A 336 20.21 -1.55 -13.78
CA GLU A 336 21.31 -2.29 -14.42
C GLU A 336 20.97 -3.77 -14.63
N TYR A 337 20.22 -4.38 -13.70
CA TYR A 337 19.64 -5.71 -13.91
C TYR A 337 18.64 -5.70 -15.06
N GLY A 338 17.69 -4.76 -15.05
CA GLY A 338 16.62 -4.70 -16.03
C GLY A 338 17.11 -4.57 -17.48
N LYS A 339 18.26 -3.91 -17.71
CA LYS A 339 18.92 -3.85 -19.02
C LYS A 339 19.37 -5.23 -19.54
N LYS A 340 19.52 -6.21 -18.65
CA LYS A 340 20.02 -7.56 -18.96
C LYS A 340 18.89 -8.60 -19.07
N VAL A 341 17.69 -8.29 -18.54
CA VAL A 341 16.54 -9.21 -18.57
C VAL A 341 16.13 -9.47 -20.02
N SER A 342 16.17 -10.74 -20.40
CA SER A 342 15.71 -11.14 -21.74
C SER A 342 14.19 -11.06 -21.83
N ALA A 343 13.66 -10.81 -23.05
CA ALA A 343 12.21 -10.84 -23.27
C ALA A 343 11.60 -12.21 -22.91
N ALA A 344 12.34 -13.32 -23.13
CA ALA A 344 11.88 -14.65 -22.77
C ALA A 344 11.72 -14.80 -21.25
N ASN A 345 12.73 -14.40 -20.46
CA ASN A 345 12.67 -14.46 -19.01
C ASN A 345 11.58 -13.55 -18.42
N TYR A 346 11.40 -12.37 -19.01
CA TYR A 346 10.30 -11.48 -18.62
C TYR A 346 8.93 -12.14 -18.83
N ILE A 347 8.68 -12.76 -19.98
CA ILE A 347 7.42 -13.47 -20.24
C ILE A 347 7.25 -14.66 -19.30
N GLN A 348 8.33 -15.43 -19.03
CA GLN A 348 8.27 -16.53 -18.06
C GLN A 348 7.91 -16.05 -16.64
N SER A 349 8.39 -14.88 -16.22
CA SER A 349 8.00 -14.31 -14.94
C SER A 349 6.50 -14.05 -14.82
N LEU A 350 5.84 -13.63 -15.91
CA LEU A 350 4.39 -13.43 -15.93
C LEU A 350 3.63 -14.77 -15.93
N HIS A 351 4.15 -15.83 -16.56
CA HIS A 351 3.55 -17.16 -16.47
C HIS A 351 3.57 -17.71 -15.03
N VAL A 352 4.58 -17.40 -14.24
CA VAL A 352 4.60 -17.75 -12.80
C VAL A 352 3.42 -17.10 -12.08
N TRP A 353 3.08 -15.85 -12.43
CA TRP A 353 1.92 -15.15 -11.83
C TRP A 353 0.59 -15.76 -12.25
N ASP A 354 0.46 -16.14 -13.54
CA ASP A 354 -0.75 -16.79 -14.05
C ASP A 354 -1.01 -18.12 -13.33
N HIS A 355 0.04 -18.96 -13.16
CA HIS A 355 -0.08 -20.20 -12.41
C HIS A 355 -0.44 -19.95 -10.93
N ALA A 356 0.20 -18.99 -10.30
CA ALA A 356 -0.12 -18.62 -8.93
C ALA A 356 -1.57 -18.11 -8.79
N ALA A 357 -2.04 -17.32 -9.76
CA ALA A 357 -3.42 -16.83 -9.77
C ALA A 357 -4.43 -17.97 -9.90
N ILE A 358 -4.19 -18.94 -10.78
CA ILE A 358 -5.03 -20.13 -10.95
C ILE A 358 -5.07 -20.94 -9.65
N THR A 359 -3.92 -21.24 -9.04
CA THR A 359 -3.84 -21.99 -7.78
C THR A 359 -4.63 -21.32 -6.66
N MET A 360 -4.54 -19.99 -6.56
CA MET A 360 -5.31 -19.26 -5.55
C MET A 360 -6.82 -19.22 -5.87
N GLU A 361 -7.23 -19.09 -7.13
CA GLU A 361 -8.65 -19.17 -7.49
C GLU A 361 -9.22 -20.58 -7.25
N GLU A 362 -8.45 -21.65 -7.46
CA GLU A 362 -8.84 -23.02 -7.11
C GLU A 362 -9.00 -23.18 -5.58
N LEU A 363 -8.10 -22.60 -4.78
CA LEU A 363 -8.27 -22.56 -3.32
C LEU A 363 -9.58 -21.88 -2.94
N PHE A 364 -9.89 -20.72 -3.55
CA PHE A 364 -11.12 -19.96 -3.27
C PHE A 364 -12.41 -20.62 -3.79
N GLN A 365 -12.34 -21.68 -4.57
CA GLN A 365 -13.50 -22.54 -4.83
C GLN A 365 -13.88 -23.39 -3.61
N THR A 366 -12.96 -23.64 -2.70
CA THR A 366 -13.15 -24.48 -1.52
C THR A 366 -13.29 -23.71 -0.22
N VAL A 367 -12.77 -22.47 -0.17
CA VAL A 367 -12.83 -21.56 0.98
C VAL A 367 -13.24 -20.15 0.55
N ASP A 368 -13.72 -19.35 1.49
CA ASP A 368 -14.13 -17.97 1.25
C ASP A 368 -12.95 -16.99 1.38
N LEU A 369 -12.08 -17.25 2.36
CA LEU A 369 -10.98 -16.37 2.73
C LEU A 369 -9.70 -17.18 2.99
N PHE A 370 -8.56 -16.52 2.76
CA PHE A 370 -7.24 -17.01 3.16
C PHE A 370 -6.63 -16.01 4.15
N LEU A 371 -6.33 -16.49 5.36
CA LEU A 371 -5.77 -15.73 6.48
C LEU A 371 -4.28 -16.03 6.65
N SER A 372 -3.47 -14.98 6.76
CA SER A 372 -2.05 -15.04 7.14
C SER A 372 -1.69 -13.82 8.01
N PRO A 373 -0.49 -13.78 8.62
CA PRO A 373 0.06 -12.51 9.08
C PRO A 373 0.15 -11.51 7.91
N THR A 374 -0.01 -10.21 8.16
CA THR A 374 0.31 -9.20 7.14
C THR A 374 1.82 -9.08 6.99
N THR A 375 2.52 -9.02 8.11
CA THR A 375 3.98 -8.94 8.22
C THR A 375 4.49 -10.01 9.18
N ALA A 376 5.72 -10.50 8.96
CA ALA A 376 6.31 -11.55 9.82
C ALA A 376 6.84 -11.02 11.15
N PHE A 377 7.07 -9.71 11.24
CA PHE A 377 7.55 -8.98 12.41
C PHE A 377 6.80 -7.67 12.55
N THR A 378 6.91 -7.03 13.71
CA THR A 378 6.50 -5.64 13.95
C THR A 378 7.37 -4.67 13.13
N ALA A 379 7.05 -3.38 13.17
CA ALA A 379 7.81 -2.33 12.49
C ALA A 379 9.29 -2.37 12.87
N PRO A 380 10.24 -2.40 11.91
CA PRO A 380 11.66 -2.32 12.23
C PRO A 380 12.03 -0.93 12.74
N GLU A 381 13.08 -0.84 13.54
CA GLU A 381 13.69 0.45 13.87
C GLU A 381 14.23 1.13 12.60
N ILE A 382 14.20 2.45 12.57
CA ILE A 382 14.76 3.25 11.44
C ILE A 382 16.28 3.06 11.36
N SER A 383 16.92 2.80 12.49
CA SER A 383 18.37 2.53 12.59
C SER A 383 18.76 1.14 12.07
N THR A 384 17.81 0.24 11.84
CA THR A 384 18.11 -1.12 11.37
C THR A 384 18.67 -1.08 9.97
N ASP A 385 19.90 -1.57 9.82
CA ASP A 385 20.52 -1.74 8.52
C ASP A 385 20.00 -3.02 7.84
N LEU A 386 19.23 -2.83 6.79
CA LEU A 386 18.64 -3.93 5.99
C LEU A 386 19.58 -4.40 4.86
N GLN A 387 20.77 -3.83 4.76
CA GLN A 387 21.78 -4.17 3.74
C GLN A 387 23.17 -4.19 4.37
N SER A 388 23.81 -5.36 4.40
CA SER A 388 25.18 -5.48 4.89
C SER A 388 26.18 -4.78 3.97
N ASP A 389 27.39 -4.48 4.48
CA ASP A 389 28.48 -3.92 3.67
C ASP A 389 28.90 -4.87 2.53
N GLU A 390 28.76 -6.19 2.75
CA GLU A 390 29.03 -7.19 1.70
C GLU A 390 28.04 -7.03 0.53
N ILE A 391 26.73 -6.91 0.82
CA ILE A 391 25.75 -6.72 -0.26
C ILE A 391 25.92 -5.37 -0.94
N ARG A 392 26.27 -4.29 -0.21
CA ARG A 392 26.58 -2.99 -0.83
C ARG A 392 27.76 -3.07 -1.79
N ALA A 393 28.79 -3.87 -1.47
CA ALA A 393 29.92 -4.09 -2.39
C ALA A 393 29.47 -4.83 -3.66
N LYS A 394 28.61 -5.87 -3.53
CA LYS A 394 28.03 -6.57 -4.68
C LYS A 394 27.16 -5.63 -5.54
N MET A 395 26.34 -4.80 -4.91
CA MET A 395 25.51 -3.78 -5.59
C MET A 395 26.36 -2.79 -6.39
N ALA A 396 27.50 -2.37 -5.86
CA ALA A 396 28.42 -1.47 -6.56
C ALA A 396 29.02 -2.10 -7.82
N GLY A 397 29.23 -3.42 -7.84
CA GLY A 397 29.74 -4.18 -8.98
C GLY A 397 28.68 -4.70 -9.96
N ILE A 398 27.41 -4.31 -9.83
CA ILE A 398 26.29 -4.87 -10.60
C ILE A 398 26.47 -4.78 -12.12
N ASN A 399 27.19 -3.77 -12.62
CA ASN A 399 27.40 -3.58 -14.05
C ASN A 399 28.22 -4.71 -14.70
N GLU A 400 29.08 -5.38 -13.94
CA GLU A 400 29.96 -6.46 -14.39
C GLU A 400 29.25 -7.84 -14.36
N CYS A 401 28.13 -7.96 -13.66
CA CYS A 401 27.37 -9.18 -13.52
C CYS A 401 26.58 -9.52 -14.80
N ASN A 402 26.41 -10.81 -15.08
CA ASN A 402 25.42 -11.28 -16.08
C ASN A 402 23.99 -11.23 -15.51
N GLU A 403 22.96 -11.64 -16.28
CA GLU A 403 21.56 -11.61 -15.87
C GLU A 403 21.31 -12.43 -14.59
N GLN A 404 21.84 -13.66 -14.51
CA GLN A 404 21.64 -14.57 -13.39
C GLN A 404 22.36 -14.08 -12.12
N GLU A 405 23.59 -13.64 -12.25
CA GLU A 405 24.36 -13.05 -11.15
C GLU A 405 23.67 -11.77 -10.62
N SER A 406 23.15 -10.93 -11.51
CA SER A 406 22.43 -9.72 -11.12
C SER A 406 21.13 -10.05 -10.35
N LEU A 407 20.39 -11.09 -10.74
CA LEU A 407 19.21 -11.55 -10.02
C LEU A 407 19.57 -12.09 -8.62
N ALA A 408 20.72 -12.76 -8.49
CA ALA A 408 21.22 -13.20 -7.18
C ALA A 408 21.53 -11.99 -6.28
N VAL A 409 22.22 -10.97 -6.80
CA VAL A 409 22.48 -9.71 -6.05
C VAL A 409 21.19 -9.05 -5.61
N ILE A 410 20.17 -8.97 -6.47
CA ILE A 410 18.86 -8.40 -6.10
C ILE A 410 18.18 -9.23 -5.01
N SER A 411 18.22 -10.54 -5.10
CA SER A 411 17.63 -11.42 -4.11
C SER A 411 18.28 -11.21 -2.73
N GLU A 412 19.61 -11.11 -2.68
CA GLU A 412 20.34 -10.80 -1.45
C GLU A 412 20.08 -9.36 -0.94
N MET A 413 20.00 -8.38 -1.85
CA MET A 413 19.73 -6.97 -1.53
C MET A 413 18.40 -6.78 -0.80
N PHE A 414 17.39 -7.58 -1.14
CA PHE A 414 16.07 -7.51 -0.52
C PHE A 414 15.84 -8.56 0.57
N GLU A 415 16.77 -9.49 0.83
CA GLU A 415 16.53 -10.64 1.72
C GLU A 415 16.09 -10.22 3.12
N GLU A 416 16.77 -9.25 3.77
CA GLU A 416 16.44 -8.83 5.13
C GLU A 416 15.08 -8.11 5.19
N SER A 417 14.79 -7.26 4.22
CA SER A 417 13.49 -6.57 4.13
C SER A 417 12.35 -7.55 3.80
N LEU A 418 12.61 -8.54 2.95
CA LEU A 418 11.66 -9.58 2.59
C LEU A 418 11.32 -10.49 3.77
N LYS A 419 12.28 -10.82 4.65
CA LYS A 419 12.03 -11.57 5.89
C LYS A 419 11.00 -10.89 6.78
N ILE A 420 10.95 -9.56 6.80
CA ILE A 420 9.99 -8.78 7.58
C ILE A 420 8.60 -8.83 6.94
N THR A 421 8.51 -8.83 5.60
CA THR A 421 7.24 -8.67 4.87
C THR A 421 7.05 -9.70 3.73
N PRO A 422 7.08 -11.01 4.02
CA PRO A 422 7.08 -12.04 2.98
C PRO A 422 5.70 -12.36 2.39
N TYR A 423 4.60 -11.91 3.01
CA TYR A 423 3.25 -12.39 2.69
C TYR A 423 2.50 -11.55 1.65
N THR A 424 2.84 -10.26 1.53
CA THR A 424 1.95 -9.30 0.86
C THR A 424 2.00 -9.37 -0.67
N GLN A 425 3.12 -9.78 -1.25
CA GLN A 425 3.36 -9.78 -2.70
C GLN A 425 2.37 -10.68 -3.46
N LEU A 426 1.95 -11.80 -2.85
CA LEU A 426 1.03 -12.76 -3.47
C LEU A 426 -0.19 -12.07 -4.06
N ALA A 427 -0.92 -11.27 -3.28
CA ALA A 427 -2.14 -10.61 -3.73
C ALA A 427 -1.92 -9.61 -4.87
N ASN A 428 -0.72 -9.01 -4.99
CA ASN A 428 -0.37 -8.14 -6.10
C ASN A 428 -0.18 -8.94 -7.40
N LEU A 429 0.58 -10.02 -7.33
CA LEU A 429 0.99 -10.79 -8.49
C LEU A 429 -0.18 -11.60 -9.05
N THR A 430 -1.03 -12.14 -8.20
CA THR A 430 -2.22 -12.89 -8.59
C THR A 430 -3.44 -12.00 -8.90
N GLY A 431 -3.46 -10.77 -8.38
CA GLY A 431 -4.53 -9.80 -8.63
C GLY A 431 -5.77 -9.92 -7.74
N GLN A 432 -5.80 -10.86 -6.78
CA GLN A 432 -6.88 -10.98 -5.80
C GLN A 432 -6.88 -9.80 -4.82
N PRO A 433 -8.03 -9.43 -4.24
CA PRO A 433 -8.10 -8.42 -3.19
C PRO A 433 -7.54 -8.95 -1.88
N ALA A 434 -6.97 -8.06 -1.08
CA ALA A 434 -6.49 -8.39 0.27
C ALA A 434 -6.66 -7.20 1.21
N ILE A 435 -6.93 -7.48 2.50
CA ILE A 435 -7.07 -6.46 3.52
C ILE A 435 -6.18 -6.78 4.73
N SER A 436 -5.45 -5.78 5.21
CA SER A 436 -4.77 -5.84 6.51
C SER A 436 -5.66 -5.21 7.58
N LEU A 437 -5.85 -5.92 8.69
CA LEU A 437 -6.67 -5.49 9.83
C LEU A 437 -5.83 -5.34 11.09
N PRO A 438 -6.03 -4.28 11.90
CA PRO A 438 -5.22 -3.96 13.08
C PRO A 438 -5.69 -4.73 14.32
N THR A 439 -5.39 -6.02 14.40
CA THR A 439 -5.97 -6.92 15.41
C THR A 439 -5.01 -7.34 16.52
N HIS A 440 -3.77 -6.84 16.52
CA HIS A 440 -2.78 -7.23 17.51
C HIS A 440 -1.84 -6.07 17.88
N ILE A 441 -1.46 -6.04 19.15
CA ILE A 441 -0.37 -5.20 19.70
C ILE A 441 0.62 -6.14 20.38
N SER A 442 1.89 -6.00 20.03
CA SER A 442 3.00 -6.76 20.62
C SER A 442 3.25 -6.39 22.08
N GLU A 443 4.02 -7.20 22.78
CA GLU A 443 4.46 -6.90 24.15
C GLU A 443 5.25 -5.57 24.24
N GLU A 444 5.91 -5.17 23.16
CA GLU A 444 6.63 -3.90 23.03
C GLU A 444 5.72 -2.71 22.71
N GLY A 445 4.42 -2.91 22.58
CA GLY A 445 3.44 -1.87 22.27
C GLY A 445 3.37 -1.46 20.81
N LEU A 446 3.93 -2.24 19.89
CA LEU A 446 3.87 -2.01 18.46
C LEU A 446 2.74 -2.81 17.80
N PRO A 447 1.99 -2.22 16.86
CA PRO A 447 0.93 -2.96 16.16
C PRO A 447 1.49 -3.97 15.15
N LEU A 448 0.72 -5.04 14.95
CA LEU A 448 0.92 -6.03 13.90
C LEU A 448 -0.43 -6.46 13.34
N GLY A 449 -0.61 -6.29 12.04
CA GLY A 449 -1.85 -6.65 11.35
C GLY A 449 -1.90 -8.11 10.89
N ILE A 450 -3.11 -8.63 10.77
CA ILE A 450 -3.40 -9.87 10.04
C ILE A 450 -3.96 -9.54 8.66
N GLN A 451 -3.75 -10.43 7.69
CA GLN A 451 -4.20 -10.23 6.31
C GLN A 451 -5.21 -11.30 5.91
N PHE A 452 -6.33 -10.86 5.34
CA PHE A 452 -7.26 -11.71 4.62
C PHE A 452 -7.16 -11.46 3.12
N MET A 453 -7.20 -12.55 2.33
CA MET A 453 -7.38 -12.52 0.88
C MET A 453 -8.69 -13.21 0.52
N ALA A 454 -9.29 -12.81 -0.61
CA ALA A 454 -10.48 -13.43 -1.19
C ALA A 454 -10.30 -13.64 -2.71
N ALA A 455 -11.20 -14.38 -3.33
CA ALA A 455 -11.27 -14.49 -4.79
C ALA A 455 -11.37 -13.10 -5.44
N ARG A 456 -10.96 -13.00 -6.69
CA ARG A 456 -11.04 -11.75 -7.44
C ARG A 456 -12.48 -11.21 -7.50
N GLY A 457 -12.66 -9.92 -7.22
CA GLY A 457 -13.98 -9.27 -7.20
C GLY A 457 -14.77 -9.50 -5.92
N ARG A 458 -14.22 -10.20 -4.91
CA ARG A 458 -14.91 -10.54 -3.67
C ARG A 458 -14.47 -9.67 -2.49
N GLU A 459 -14.35 -8.37 -2.71
CA GLU A 459 -14.12 -7.39 -1.64
C GLU A 459 -15.24 -7.39 -0.59
N ASP A 460 -16.46 -7.79 -0.97
CA ASP A 460 -17.58 -7.97 -0.05
C ASP A 460 -17.25 -8.90 1.13
N LEU A 461 -16.52 -9.99 0.90
CA LEU A 461 -16.08 -10.91 1.94
C LEU A 461 -15.02 -10.29 2.86
N LEU A 462 -14.12 -9.45 2.29
CA LEU A 462 -13.14 -8.71 3.07
C LEU A 462 -13.82 -7.62 3.93
N PHE A 463 -14.85 -6.99 3.42
CA PHE A 463 -15.64 -6.04 4.21
C PHE A 463 -16.41 -6.76 5.33
N GLN A 464 -17.03 -7.89 5.03
CA GLN A 464 -17.74 -8.67 6.02
C GLN A 464 -16.83 -9.11 7.18
N ILE A 465 -15.66 -9.66 6.87
CA ILE A 465 -14.73 -10.09 7.93
C ILE A 465 -14.21 -8.91 8.74
N GLY A 466 -13.88 -7.78 8.10
CA GLY A 466 -13.46 -6.56 8.79
C GLY A 466 -14.56 -6.02 9.72
N GLU A 467 -15.83 -6.01 9.28
CA GLU A 467 -16.96 -5.59 10.10
C GLU A 467 -17.20 -6.53 11.30
N ILE A 468 -16.96 -7.84 11.17
CA ILE A 468 -17.01 -8.77 12.30
C ILE A 468 -16.00 -8.35 13.38
N PHE A 469 -14.74 -8.10 13.02
CA PHE A 469 -13.75 -7.62 13.98
C PHE A 469 -14.09 -6.25 14.57
N GLU A 470 -14.50 -5.29 13.73
CA GLU A 470 -14.82 -3.91 14.16
C GLU A 470 -16.02 -3.89 15.13
N ASN A 471 -17.11 -4.60 14.80
CA ASN A 471 -18.33 -4.65 15.62
C ASN A 471 -18.10 -5.29 16.99
N HIS A 472 -17.13 -6.21 17.10
CA HIS A 472 -16.73 -6.84 18.36
C HIS A 472 -15.55 -6.10 19.04
N GLN A 473 -15.21 -4.88 18.58
CA GLN A 473 -14.16 -4.03 19.16
C GLN A 473 -12.78 -4.75 19.22
N LYS A 474 -12.46 -5.51 18.18
CA LYS A 474 -11.21 -6.28 18.08
C LYS A 474 -10.09 -5.52 17.33
N PHE A 475 -10.31 -4.25 16.97
CA PHE A 475 -9.28 -3.42 16.38
C PHE A 475 -8.49 -2.68 17.46
N TYR A 476 -7.18 -2.73 17.36
CA TYR A 476 -6.24 -1.93 18.13
C TYR A 476 -5.83 -0.70 17.31
N LEU A 477 -6.65 0.33 17.38
CA LEU A 477 -6.42 1.57 16.65
C LEU A 477 -5.32 2.42 17.30
N PRO A 478 -4.67 3.34 16.54
CA PRO A 478 -3.65 4.22 17.08
C PRO A 478 -4.13 5.03 18.29
N PRO A 479 -3.22 5.38 19.23
CA PRO A 479 -3.58 6.13 20.44
C PRO A 479 -4.34 7.44 20.18
N SER A 480 -4.10 8.07 19.03
CA SER A 480 -4.82 9.28 18.57
C SER A 480 -6.35 9.08 18.39
N TYR A 481 -6.82 7.84 18.31
CA TYR A 481 -8.23 7.47 18.13
C TYR A 481 -8.84 6.74 19.33
N GLN A 482 -8.08 6.50 20.40
CA GLN A 482 -8.54 5.80 21.59
C GLN A 482 -9.19 6.72 22.65
N GLN A 483 -9.32 8.03 22.37
CA GLN A 483 -9.92 9.04 23.28
C GLN A 483 -11.43 9.15 23.13
#